data_32da91514730bdef3dc645d70facc609
#
_entry.id   32da91514730bdef3dc645d70facc609
#
_cell.length_a   1.000
_cell.length_b   1.000
_cell.length_c   1.000
_cell.angle_alpha   90.00
_cell.angle_beta   90.00
_cell.angle_gamma   90.00
#
_symmetry.space_group_name_H-M   'P 1'
#
loop_
_entity.id
_entity.type
_entity.pdbx_description
1 polymer ?
#
loop_
_entity_poly.entity_id
_entity_poly.type
_entity_poly.pdbx_seq_one_letter_code
_entity_poly.pdbx_strand_id
1 'polypeptide(L)'
;MRSKIYFVATFLFLITNVMAEIPVVRPETVVEIDFEKGSKLFDSAVRKVEQDNWEALTKEEESVLDETKESFWDVHGGACSWYCAGGPYSVTASSHLKSSGYVNYKGANAHDLSYRSVWVEGVDGDGIGEYLTYKFRGGSPRVTQIIVVNGYVKNRNVFKENSRVKKLKVYKDDKPIAIFELKDIMGEQVFEIGTLGDIHENSPAWSLKFEILEVYKGKKYDDTVISEIYFDGIDVHCLAKGTKISMADGSEKNIEEVKAGDRIVSYSSRGFGVSEVESTDVVTHEDFVRYKFESGKELVCTLDHPLLSIGNVWVSASPERTRKFYEGYDNVQKATVGMQIVSNNGGPETIVSVTIENQKQDFYTIVNFTDNQTGFFANGLCVGVEPLKVKFNF
;
A
#
# COMPACT_ATOMS: atom_id res chain seq x y z
N MET A 1 0.93 15.31 78.79
CA MET A 1 0.33 14.62 77.60
C MET A 1 0.30 15.60 76.44
N ARG A 2 1.20 15.43 75.49
CA ARG A 2 1.22 16.26 74.20
C ARG A 2 0.64 15.39 73.14
N SER A 3 -0.53 15.77 72.64
CA SER A 3 -1.20 15.14 71.50
C SER A 3 -0.50 15.58 70.20
N LYS A 4 -0.03 14.63 69.38
CA LYS A 4 0.48 14.84 68.04
C LYS A 4 -0.65 14.70 67.03
N ILE A 5 -1.02 15.78 66.37
CA ILE A 5 -1.97 15.79 65.26
C ILE A 5 -1.18 15.45 63.96
N TYR A 6 -1.52 14.32 63.31
CA TYR A 6 -0.97 13.99 61.96
C TYR A 6 -1.91 14.55 60.92
N PHE A 7 -1.40 15.49 60.08
CA PHE A 7 -2.07 15.92 58.86
C PHE A 7 -1.78 14.89 57.76
N VAL A 8 -2.83 14.18 57.29
CA VAL A 8 -2.75 13.36 56.09
C VAL A 8 -3.12 14.26 54.91
N ALA A 9 -2.14 14.62 54.11
CA ALA A 9 -2.36 15.34 52.83
C ALA A 9 -2.74 14.32 51.75
N THR A 10 -4.01 14.29 51.39
CA THR A 10 -4.50 13.48 50.26
C THR A 10 -4.17 14.21 48.99
N PHE A 11 -3.16 13.73 48.24
CA PHE A 11 -2.86 14.21 46.91
C PHE A 11 -3.88 13.61 45.92
N LEU A 12 -4.80 14.42 45.45
CA LEU A 12 -5.69 14.10 44.31
C LEU A 12 -4.87 14.21 43.03
N PHE A 13 -4.44 13.09 42.46
CA PHE A 13 -3.90 13.08 41.08
C PHE A 13 -5.07 13.25 40.10
N LEU A 14 -5.22 14.47 39.60
CA LEU A 14 -6.03 14.72 38.39
C LEU A 14 -5.29 14.09 37.20
N ILE A 15 -5.69 12.90 36.78
CA ILE A 15 -5.30 12.33 35.50
C ILE A 15 -6.08 13.12 34.44
N THR A 16 -5.47 14.16 33.88
CA THR A 16 -5.96 14.78 32.65
C THR A 16 -5.62 13.80 31.52
N ASN A 17 -6.62 13.04 31.06
CA ASN A 17 -6.53 12.37 29.76
C ASN A 17 -6.40 13.45 28.69
N VAL A 18 -5.20 13.75 28.29
CA VAL A 18 -4.94 14.51 27.03
C VAL A 18 -5.32 13.54 25.92
N MET A 19 -6.54 13.65 25.41
CA MET A 19 -6.92 12.99 24.16
C MET A 19 -6.00 13.56 23.07
N ALA A 20 -5.16 12.73 22.49
CA ALA A 20 -4.33 13.14 21.36
C ALA A 20 -5.25 13.70 20.26
N GLU A 21 -4.91 14.88 19.75
CA GLU A 21 -5.68 15.52 18.67
C GLU A 21 -5.56 14.64 17.41
N ILE A 22 -6.70 14.36 16.77
CA ILE A 22 -6.72 13.53 15.56
C ILE A 22 -6.01 14.32 14.44
N PRO A 23 -4.97 13.75 13.80
CA PRO A 23 -4.20 14.47 12.80
C PRO A 23 -5.04 14.80 11.56
N VAL A 24 -4.86 16.00 11.02
CA VAL A 24 -5.42 16.40 9.72
C VAL A 24 -4.41 16.09 8.64
N VAL A 25 -4.78 15.20 7.72
CA VAL A 25 -3.96 14.76 6.59
C VAL A 25 -4.48 15.40 5.32
N ARG A 26 -3.58 16.00 4.53
CA ARG A 26 -3.85 16.53 3.19
C ARG A 26 -3.34 15.58 2.13
N PRO A 27 -3.93 15.57 0.93
CA PRO A 27 -3.43 14.70 -0.13
C PRO A 27 -2.00 15.10 -0.51
N GLU A 28 -1.11 14.12 -0.57
CA GLU A 28 0.28 14.30 -1.02
C GLU A 28 0.32 14.49 -2.54
N THR A 29 -0.47 13.69 -3.25
CA THR A 29 -0.62 13.80 -4.70
C THR A 29 -2.06 14.12 -5.07
N VAL A 30 -2.23 14.97 -6.07
CA VAL A 30 -3.53 15.37 -6.61
C VAL A 30 -3.44 15.34 -8.13
N VAL A 31 -4.27 14.51 -8.75
CA VAL A 31 -4.33 14.35 -10.21
C VAL A 31 -5.72 14.81 -10.68
N GLU A 32 -5.78 15.98 -11.30
CA GLU A 32 -7.03 16.42 -11.98
C GLU A 32 -7.23 15.61 -13.26
N ILE A 33 -8.43 15.08 -13.46
CA ILE A 33 -8.80 14.28 -14.62
C ILE A 33 -9.94 14.95 -15.37
N ASP A 34 -9.76 15.22 -16.64
CA ASP A 34 -10.85 15.62 -17.54
C ASP A 34 -11.51 14.37 -18.11
N PHE A 35 -12.46 13.82 -17.36
CA PHE A 35 -13.13 12.57 -17.72
C PHE A 35 -13.87 12.64 -19.06
N GLU A 36 -14.39 13.80 -19.47
CA GLU A 36 -15.07 13.95 -20.75
C GLU A 36 -14.09 13.97 -21.93
N LYS A 37 -12.96 14.68 -21.80
CA LYS A 37 -11.90 14.69 -22.81
C LYS A 37 -11.19 13.35 -22.87
N GLY A 38 -10.81 12.81 -21.73
CA GLY A 38 -10.08 11.55 -21.62
C GLY A 38 -10.86 10.37 -22.19
N SER A 39 -12.15 10.23 -21.90
CA SER A 39 -12.99 9.17 -22.46
C SER A 39 -13.06 9.26 -24.00
N LYS A 40 -13.20 10.45 -24.58
CA LYS A 40 -13.21 10.62 -26.05
C LYS A 40 -11.87 10.26 -26.68
N LEU A 41 -10.75 10.63 -26.03
CA LEU A 41 -9.41 10.27 -26.50
C LEU A 41 -9.19 8.75 -26.44
N PHE A 42 -9.58 8.12 -25.33
CA PHE A 42 -9.48 6.67 -25.15
C PHE A 42 -10.28 5.92 -26.22
N ASP A 43 -11.56 6.29 -26.42
CA ASP A 43 -12.41 5.66 -27.43
C ASP A 43 -11.86 5.87 -28.87
N SER A 44 -11.19 6.99 -29.13
CA SER A 44 -10.53 7.25 -30.41
C SER A 44 -9.27 6.39 -30.59
N ALA A 45 -8.45 6.31 -29.54
CA ALA A 45 -7.23 5.51 -29.51
C ALA A 45 -7.53 4.02 -29.69
N VAL A 46 -8.47 3.47 -28.92
CA VAL A 46 -8.87 2.06 -29.01
C VAL A 46 -9.33 1.71 -30.42
N ARG A 47 -10.17 2.54 -31.07
CA ARG A 47 -10.58 2.28 -32.46
C ARG A 47 -9.41 2.22 -33.46
N LYS A 48 -8.35 3.03 -33.24
CA LYS A 48 -7.15 2.99 -34.10
C LYS A 48 -6.34 1.72 -33.87
N VAL A 49 -6.19 1.33 -32.60
CA VAL A 49 -5.50 0.08 -32.20
C VAL A 49 -6.23 -1.15 -32.75
N GLU A 50 -7.58 -1.21 -32.65
CA GLU A 50 -8.40 -2.29 -33.21
C GLU A 50 -8.28 -2.41 -34.74
N GLN A 51 -7.95 -1.32 -35.42
CA GLN A 51 -7.70 -1.27 -36.87
C GLN A 51 -6.23 -1.52 -37.23
N ASP A 52 -5.40 -1.92 -36.27
CA ASP A 52 -3.94 -2.10 -36.44
C ASP A 52 -3.21 -0.84 -36.95
N ASN A 53 -3.72 0.33 -36.60
CA ASN A 53 -3.22 1.63 -37.07
C ASN A 53 -2.53 2.41 -35.94
N TRP A 54 -1.51 1.81 -35.35
CA TRP A 54 -0.75 2.36 -34.22
C TRP A 54 -0.04 3.66 -34.57
N GLU A 55 0.45 3.79 -35.80
CA GLU A 55 1.17 4.98 -36.28
C GLU A 55 0.27 6.25 -36.36
N ALA A 56 -1.06 6.06 -36.36
CA ALA A 56 -2.01 7.16 -36.38
C ALA A 56 -2.37 7.68 -34.98
N LEU A 57 -1.82 7.10 -33.90
CA LEU A 57 -2.02 7.59 -32.55
C LEU A 57 -1.34 8.94 -32.36
N THR A 58 -2.05 9.85 -31.72
CA THR A 58 -1.45 11.11 -31.24
C THR A 58 -0.83 10.86 -29.85
N LYS A 59 0.11 11.70 -29.43
CA LYS A 59 0.69 11.65 -28.08
C LYS A 59 -0.36 11.77 -26.96
N GLU A 60 -1.44 12.52 -27.19
CA GLU A 60 -2.54 12.64 -26.24
C GLU A 60 -3.34 11.33 -26.16
N GLU A 61 -3.55 10.65 -27.29
CA GLU A 61 -4.21 9.33 -27.31
C GLU A 61 -3.33 8.25 -26.69
N GLU A 62 -2.02 8.24 -26.97
CA GLU A 62 -1.07 7.33 -26.32
C GLU A 62 -1.07 7.51 -24.80
N SER A 63 -1.16 8.74 -24.31
CA SER A 63 -1.12 9.04 -22.89
C SER A 63 -2.33 8.56 -22.08
N VAL A 64 -3.43 8.20 -22.73
CA VAL A 64 -4.64 7.67 -22.08
C VAL A 64 -4.83 6.17 -22.28
N LEU A 65 -4.02 5.57 -23.16
CA LEU A 65 -4.01 4.11 -23.33
C LEU A 65 -3.28 3.46 -22.16
N ASP A 66 -3.86 2.38 -21.65
CA ASP A 66 -3.34 1.58 -20.58
C ASP A 66 -3.83 0.15 -20.78
N GLU A 67 -2.90 -0.79 -20.89
CA GLU A 67 -3.22 -2.22 -21.10
C GLU A 67 -4.02 -2.87 -19.98
N THR A 68 -4.08 -2.22 -18.80
CA THR A 68 -4.86 -2.70 -17.65
C THR A 68 -6.29 -2.20 -17.66
N LYS A 69 -6.69 -1.35 -18.63
CA LYS A 69 -8.02 -0.74 -18.71
C LYS A 69 -8.81 -1.21 -19.94
N GLU A 70 -10.02 -1.67 -19.71
CA GLU A 70 -11.00 -1.90 -20.79
C GLU A 70 -11.73 -0.60 -21.20
N SER A 71 -11.77 0.37 -20.28
CA SER A 71 -12.40 1.67 -20.46
C SER A 71 -11.63 2.77 -19.75
N PHE A 72 -11.69 4.00 -20.28
CA PHE A 72 -11.16 5.18 -19.58
C PHE A 72 -11.76 5.36 -18.17
N TRP A 73 -12.95 4.83 -17.94
CA TRP A 73 -13.65 4.91 -16.67
C TRP A 73 -13.16 3.92 -15.61
N ASP A 74 -12.29 3.00 -15.96
CA ASP A 74 -11.74 2.05 -15.01
C ASP A 74 -10.60 2.69 -14.21
N VAL A 75 -10.48 2.33 -12.94
CA VAL A 75 -9.40 2.78 -12.09
C VAL A 75 -8.07 2.24 -12.63
N HIS A 76 -7.06 3.09 -12.76
CA HIS A 76 -5.73 2.71 -13.20
C HIS A 76 -5.09 1.71 -12.21
N GLY A 77 -4.58 0.60 -12.73
CA GLY A 77 -3.93 -0.42 -11.91
C GLY A 77 -4.86 -1.22 -10.98
N GLY A 78 -6.18 -0.98 -11.05
CA GLY A 78 -7.16 -1.66 -10.20
C GLY A 78 -7.23 -3.18 -10.39
N ALA A 79 -6.66 -3.71 -11.46
CA ALA A 79 -6.59 -5.14 -11.73
C ALA A 79 -5.21 -5.76 -11.44
N CYS A 80 -4.20 -4.96 -11.00
CA CYS A 80 -2.81 -5.39 -10.85
C CYS A 80 -2.23 -5.09 -9.48
N SER A 81 -1.19 -5.81 -9.11
CA SER A 81 -0.35 -5.67 -7.93
C SER A 81 -1.09 -5.83 -6.59
N TRP A 82 -1.38 -4.75 -5.90
CA TRP A 82 -1.91 -4.78 -4.54
C TRP A 82 -3.26 -5.53 -4.43
N TYR A 83 -4.19 -5.34 -5.39
CA TYR A 83 -5.49 -6.02 -5.39
C TYR A 83 -5.42 -7.51 -5.73
N CYS A 84 -4.36 -7.99 -6.38
CA CYS A 84 -4.14 -9.42 -6.61
C CYS A 84 -3.88 -10.18 -5.31
N ALA A 85 -3.25 -9.53 -4.34
CA ALA A 85 -3.02 -10.07 -3.01
C ALA A 85 -4.23 -9.92 -2.06
N GLY A 86 -5.28 -9.21 -2.45
CA GLY A 86 -6.57 -9.11 -1.76
C GLY A 86 -6.90 -7.70 -1.27
N GLY A 87 -7.95 -7.11 -1.82
CA GLY A 87 -8.56 -5.86 -1.35
C GLY A 87 -9.58 -6.10 -0.22
N PRO A 88 -10.40 -5.10 0.11
CA PRO A 88 -11.50 -5.28 1.04
C PRO A 88 -12.50 -6.30 0.51
N TYR A 89 -12.88 -7.26 1.35
CA TYR A 89 -13.87 -8.28 0.97
C TYR A 89 -15.32 -7.82 1.12
N SER A 90 -15.54 -6.66 1.74
CA SER A 90 -16.88 -6.11 1.97
C SER A 90 -16.81 -4.59 2.04
N VAL A 91 -17.72 -3.94 1.32
CA VAL A 91 -17.96 -2.48 1.40
C VAL A 91 -19.42 -2.26 1.74
N THR A 92 -19.67 -1.47 2.78
CA THR A 92 -21.02 -1.11 3.25
C THR A 92 -21.10 0.38 3.49
N ALA A 93 -22.32 0.93 3.45
CA ALA A 93 -22.61 2.31 3.76
C ALA A 93 -23.63 2.39 4.89
N SER A 94 -23.64 3.48 5.66
CA SER A 94 -24.66 3.81 6.67
C SER A 94 -26.02 3.99 6.01
N SER A 95 -26.07 4.70 4.88
CA SER A 95 -27.24 4.86 4.04
C SER A 95 -26.85 4.95 2.55
N HIS A 96 -27.82 4.96 1.67
CA HIS A 96 -27.63 5.29 0.27
C HIS A 96 -28.95 5.83 -0.34
N LEU A 97 -28.79 6.72 -1.31
CA LEU A 97 -29.92 7.27 -2.07
C LEU A 97 -30.71 6.16 -2.77
N LYS A 98 -32.01 6.30 -2.81
CA LYS A 98 -32.91 5.33 -3.46
C LYS A 98 -32.58 5.24 -4.96
N SER A 99 -32.50 4.00 -5.46
CA SER A 99 -32.28 3.73 -6.87
C SER A 99 -33.30 4.44 -7.78
N SER A 100 -32.83 4.94 -8.92
CA SER A 100 -33.65 5.57 -9.95
C SER A 100 -33.49 4.82 -11.27
N GLY A 101 -34.56 4.14 -11.70
CA GLY A 101 -34.49 3.27 -12.86
C GLY A 101 -33.48 2.13 -12.68
N TYR A 102 -32.51 2.03 -13.59
CA TYR A 102 -31.42 1.04 -13.53
C TYR A 102 -30.20 1.51 -12.73
N VAL A 103 -30.18 2.77 -12.28
CA VAL A 103 -29.06 3.33 -11.54
C VAL A 103 -29.27 3.10 -10.06
N ASN A 104 -28.28 2.56 -9.37
CA ASN A 104 -28.24 2.44 -7.92
C ASN A 104 -27.05 3.25 -7.36
N TYR A 105 -27.12 3.61 -6.08
CA TYR A 105 -26.18 4.47 -5.41
C TYR A 105 -25.59 3.82 -4.14
N LYS A 106 -25.45 2.50 -4.16
CA LYS A 106 -25.01 1.69 -3.01
C LYS A 106 -23.57 1.99 -2.62
N GLY A 107 -23.24 1.74 -1.35
CA GLY A 107 -21.87 1.91 -0.83
C GLY A 107 -20.80 1.13 -1.62
N ALA A 108 -21.15 -0.04 -2.15
CA ALA A 108 -20.24 -0.85 -2.97
C ALA A 108 -19.80 -0.15 -4.27
N ASN A 109 -20.59 0.81 -4.77
CA ASN A 109 -20.20 1.59 -5.96
C ASN A 109 -18.98 2.51 -5.71
N ALA A 110 -18.66 2.82 -4.46
CA ALA A 110 -17.47 3.56 -4.13
C ALA A 110 -16.21 2.64 -4.01
N HIS A 111 -16.30 1.42 -4.54
CA HIS A 111 -15.20 0.47 -4.59
C HIS A 111 -15.46 -0.64 -5.62
N ASP A 112 -15.99 -0.30 -6.76
CA ASP A 112 -16.14 -1.23 -7.88
C ASP A 112 -15.06 -1.02 -8.96
N LEU A 113 -14.08 -0.18 -8.65
CA LEU A 113 -12.94 0.20 -9.49
C LEU A 113 -13.38 0.84 -10.81
N SER A 114 -14.51 1.55 -10.79
CA SER A 114 -15.08 2.23 -11.94
C SER A 114 -15.61 3.62 -11.59
N TYR A 115 -15.13 4.64 -12.26
CA TYR A 115 -15.61 6.02 -12.09
C TYR A 115 -17.02 6.27 -12.66
N ARG A 116 -17.68 5.23 -13.23
CA ARG A 116 -19.04 5.34 -13.80
C ARG A 116 -20.12 5.26 -12.74
N SER A 117 -19.90 4.49 -11.70
CA SER A 117 -20.80 4.33 -10.57
C SER A 117 -20.38 5.21 -9.40
N VAL A 118 -21.29 5.46 -8.47
CA VAL A 118 -21.03 6.31 -7.31
C VAL A 118 -21.82 5.82 -6.11
N TRP A 119 -21.29 6.05 -4.93
CA TRP A 119 -22.08 6.09 -3.72
C TRP A 119 -22.63 7.50 -3.53
N VAL A 120 -23.92 7.56 -3.20
CA VAL A 120 -24.62 8.77 -2.78
C VAL A 120 -25.29 8.44 -1.46
N GLU A 121 -25.04 9.23 -0.42
CA GLU A 121 -25.72 9.02 0.86
C GLU A 121 -27.25 9.22 0.73
N GLY A 122 -28.02 8.74 1.68
CA GLY A 122 -29.47 8.62 1.54
C GLY A 122 -30.28 9.31 2.61
N VAL A 123 -29.69 10.27 3.35
CA VAL A 123 -30.43 11.06 4.36
C VAL A 123 -30.79 12.45 3.83
N ASP A 124 -31.69 13.15 4.49
CA ASP A 124 -32.00 14.53 4.13
C ASP A 124 -30.83 15.45 4.49
N GLY A 125 -30.38 16.29 3.54
CA GLY A 125 -29.32 17.26 3.71
C GLY A 125 -27.95 16.77 3.21
N ASP A 126 -26.90 17.33 3.77
CA ASP A 126 -25.51 17.14 3.26
C ASP A 126 -24.86 15.79 3.69
N GLY A 127 -25.59 14.89 4.35
CA GLY A 127 -25.07 13.59 4.78
C GLY A 127 -23.96 13.64 5.83
N ILE A 128 -23.89 14.70 6.64
CA ILE A 128 -22.89 14.78 7.72
C ILE A 128 -23.13 13.66 8.75
N GLY A 129 -22.09 12.86 9.02
CA GLY A 129 -22.15 11.68 9.87
C GLY A 129 -22.42 10.37 9.12
N GLU A 130 -22.79 10.43 7.83
CA GLU A 130 -22.90 9.25 6.98
C GLU A 130 -21.52 8.72 6.65
N TYR A 131 -21.39 7.39 6.44
CA TYR A 131 -20.10 6.75 6.30
C TYR A 131 -20.08 5.54 5.38
N LEU A 132 -18.89 5.24 4.86
CA LEU A 132 -18.53 3.99 4.20
C LEU A 132 -17.64 3.15 5.12
N THR A 133 -17.83 1.83 5.11
CA THR A 133 -16.98 0.89 5.84
C THR A 133 -16.43 -0.18 4.90
N TYR A 134 -15.12 -0.33 4.91
CA TYR A 134 -14.33 -1.31 4.16
C TYR A 134 -13.78 -2.35 5.12
N LYS A 135 -14.03 -3.63 4.87
CA LYS A 135 -13.54 -4.73 5.72
C LYS A 135 -12.49 -5.54 5.01
N PHE A 136 -11.38 -5.75 5.68
CA PHE A 136 -10.23 -6.51 5.21
C PHE A 136 -10.09 -7.80 6.02
N ARG A 137 -9.60 -8.85 5.36
CA ARG A 137 -9.25 -10.10 6.07
C ARG A 137 -7.97 -9.91 6.86
N GLY A 138 -7.74 -10.74 7.88
CA GLY A 138 -6.40 -10.93 8.43
C GLY A 138 -5.49 -11.54 7.35
N GLY A 139 -4.21 -11.20 7.35
CA GLY A 139 -3.31 -11.56 6.26
C GLY A 139 -3.55 -10.82 4.95
N SER A 140 -4.32 -9.71 4.98
CA SER A 140 -4.49 -8.82 3.82
C SER A 140 -3.22 -8.02 3.56
N PRO A 141 -2.96 -7.62 2.30
CA PRO A 141 -1.86 -6.70 2.02
C PRO A 141 -1.98 -5.42 2.83
N ARG A 142 -0.83 -4.84 3.16
CA ARG A 142 -0.74 -3.61 3.94
C ARG A 142 -1.14 -2.41 3.09
N VAL A 143 -2.06 -1.60 3.59
CA VAL A 143 -2.49 -0.34 2.98
C VAL A 143 -1.56 0.78 3.44
N THR A 144 -0.96 1.51 2.49
CA THR A 144 -0.16 2.71 2.78
C THR A 144 -0.75 3.96 2.17
N GLN A 145 -1.54 3.79 1.12
CA GLN A 145 -2.19 4.87 0.40
C GLN A 145 -3.70 4.65 0.33
N ILE A 146 -4.44 5.72 0.55
CA ILE A 146 -5.88 5.76 0.33
C ILE A 146 -6.13 6.80 -0.76
N ILE A 147 -6.74 6.37 -1.86
CA ILE A 147 -7.05 7.23 -2.98
C ILE A 147 -8.55 7.53 -2.97
N VAL A 148 -8.90 8.82 -3.00
CA VAL A 148 -10.29 9.27 -2.98
C VAL A 148 -10.59 10.03 -4.26
N VAL A 149 -11.63 9.58 -4.99
CA VAL A 149 -12.23 10.29 -6.11
C VAL A 149 -13.57 10.86 -5.67
N ASN A 150 -13.54 12.15 -5.39
CA ASN A 150 -14.61 12.88 -4.74
C ASN A 150 -15.68 13.37 -5.72
N GLY A 151 -16.93 13.37 -5.30
CA GLY A 151 -18.06 13.88 -6.09
C GLY A 151 -18.49 12.95 -7.24
N TYR A 152 -19.44 13.40 -8.05
CA TYR A 152 -19.91 12.66 -9.22
C TYR A 152 -19.12 13.10 -10.47
N VAL A 153 -18.09 12.36 -10.83
CA VAL A 153 -17.13 12.76 -11.87
C VAL A 153 -17.60 12.51 -13.31
N LYS A 154 -18.84 12.12 -13.51
CA LYS A 154 -19.44 11.88 -14.85
C LYS A 154 -19.25 13.05 -15.82
N ASN A 155 -19.41 14.28 -15.35
CA ASN A 155 -19.08 15.52 -16.05
C ASN A 155 -19.04 16.72 -15.08
N ARG A 156 -18.49 17.85 -15.54
CA ARG A 156 -18.32 19.05 -14.69
C ARG A 156 -19.63 19.63 -14.14
N ASN A 157 -20.73 19.49 -14.87
CA ASN A 157 -22.03 20.02 -14.42
C ASN A 157 -22.55 19.18 -13.26
N VAL A 158 -22.64 17.85 -13.43
CA VAL A 158 -23.10 16.92 -12.39
C VAL A 158 -22.21 16.98 -11.16
N PHE A 159 -20.89 17.11 -11.33
CA PHE A 159 -19.95 17.31 -10.23
C PHE A 159 -20.30 18.55 -9.40
N LYS A 160 -20.60 19.68 -10.03
CA LYS A 160 -20.95 20.94 -9.35
C LYS A 160 -22.35 20.97 -8.81
N GLU A 161 -23.27 20.19 -9.37
CA GLU A 161 -24.68 20.14 -8.94
C GLU A 161 -24.87 19.42 -7.60
N ASN A 162 -24.06 18.40 -7.32
CA ASN A 162 -24.13 17.60 -6.09
C ASN A 162 -23.14 18.11 -5.04
N SER A 163 -23.35 17.76 -3.77
CA SER A 163 -22.39 18.00 -2.70
C SER A 163 -21.19 17.04 -2.81
N ARG A 164 -20.03 17.51 -2.42
CA ARG A 164 -18.76 16.78 -2.44
C ARG A 164 -18.14 16.84 -1.06
N VAL A 165 -17.46 15.79 -0.66
CA VAL A 165 -16.80 15.76 0.65
C VAL A 165 -15.68 16.79 0.73
N LYS A 166 -15.63 17.54 1.86
CA LYS A 166 -14.50 18.42 2.21
C LYS A 166 -13.63 17.82 3.29
N LYS A 167 -14.23 17.13 4.28
CA LYS A 167 -13.47 16.41 5.30
C LYS A 167 -14.10 15.04 5.56
N LEU A 168 -13.24 14.02 5.56
CA LEU A 168 -13.54 12.66 6.00
C LEU A 168 -12.82 12.35 7.29
N LYS A 169 -13.51 11.85 8.29
CA LYS A 169 -12.90 11.26 9.47
C LYS A 169 -12.67 9.77 9.21
N VAL A 170 -11.42 9.37 9.35
CA VAL A 170 -10.98 8.00 9.09
C VAL A 170 -10.80 7.26 10.40
N TYR A 171 -11.36 6.05 10.45
CA TYR A 171 -11.24 5.16 11.60
C TYR A 171 -10.62 3.83 11.16
N LYS A 172 -9.77 3.27 12.01
CA LYS A 172 -9.33 1.88 11.95
C LYS A 172 -9.94 1.14 13.14
N ASP A 173 -10.74 0.10 12.87
CA ASP A 173 -11.42 -0.69 13.90
C ASP A 173 -12.14 0.20 14.95
N ASP A 174 -12.97 1.13 14.44
CA ASP A 174 -13.74 2.15 15.19
C ASP A 174 -12.89 3.17 15.98
N LYS A 175 -11.57 3.11 15.93
CA LYS A 175 -10.68 4.12 16.51
C LYS A 175 -10.38 5.19 15.47
N PRO A 176 -10.62 6.48 15.74
CA PRO A 176 -10.28 7.55 14.81
C PRO A 176 -8.75 7.66 14.67
N ILE A 177 -8.26 7.68 13.43
CA ILE A 177 -6.84 7.75 13.12
C ILE A 177 -6.43 9.00 12.35
N ALA A 178 -7.33 9.60 11.57
CA ALA A 178 -7.04 10.80 10.78
C ALA A 178 -8.32 11.54 10.40
N ILE A 179 -8.15 12.82 9.99
CA ILE A 179 -9.14 13.60 9.25
C ILE A 179 -8.52 13.94 7.90
N PHE A 180 -9.08 13.41 6.82
CA PHE A 180 -8.67 13.78 5.46
C PHE A 180 -9.32 15.09 5.06
N GLU A 181 -8.51 16.07 4.64
CA GLU A 181 -8.98 17.34 4.09
C GLU A 181 -8.83 17.32 2.57
N LEU A 182 -9.96 17.12 1.87
CA LEU A 182 -10.01 16.97 0.42
C LEU A 182 -10.04 18.33 -0.28
N LYS A 183 -9.55 18.38 -1.52
CA LYS A 183 -9.72 19.52 -2.43
C LYS A 183 -11.01 19.36 -3.27
N ASP A 184 -11.60 20.46 -3.68
CA ASP A 184 -12.80 20.48 -4.54
C ASP A 184 -12.40 20.35 -6.03
N ILE A 185 -11.96 19.15 -6.41
CA ILE A 185 -11.50 18.82 -7.75
C ILE A 185 -12.14 17.53 -8.28
N MET A 186 -12.22 17.41 -9.61
CA MET A 186 -12.51 16.15 -10.31
C MET A 186 -11.20 15.41 -10.55
N GLY A 187 -11.02 14.27 -9.89
CA GLY A 187 -9.79 13.49 -10.02
C GLY A 187 -9.40 12.76 -8.74
N GLU A 188 -8.21 12.24 -8.75
CA GLU A 188 -7.65 11.41 -7.68
C GLU A 188 -6.92 12.26 -6.64
N GLN A 189 -7.12 11.92 -5.38
CA GLN A 189 -6.44 12.53 -4.25
C GLN A 189 -5.84 11.43 -3.39
N VAL A 190 -4.51 11.35 -3.38
CA VAL A 190 -3.74 10.29 -2.71
C VAL A 190 -3.36 10.75 -1.31
N PHE A 191 -3.76 10.00 -0.30
CA PHE A 191 -3.43 10.23 1.10
C PHE A 191 -2.46 9.15 1.59
N GLU A 192 -1.29 9.58 2.04
CA GLU A 192 -0.33 8.71 2.74
C GLU A 192 -0.73 8.64 4.21
N ILE A 193 -0.86 7.43 4.73
CA ILE A 193 -1.37 7.18 6.09
C ILE A 193 -0.45 6.30 6.95
N GLY A 194 0.77 6.07 6.49
CA GLY A 194 1.60 5.01 7.04
C GLY A 194 1.05 3.63 6.70
N THR A 195 1.55 2.57 7.33
CA THR A 195 1.14 1.20 7.00
C THR A 195 0.00 0.73 7.89
N LEU A 196 -1.12 0.35 7.29
CA LEU A 196 -2.26 -0.28 7.97
C LEU A 196 -2.40 -1.74 7.53
N GLY A 197 -2.92 -2.57 8.41
CA GLY A 197 -3.08 -4.00 8.17
C GLY A 197 -1.85 -4.79 8.61
N ASP A 198 -1.96 -6.11 8.45
CA ASP A 198 -0.95 -7.08 8.85
C ASP A 198 -1.04 -8.27 7.91
N ILE A 199 0.09 -8.71 7.37
CA ILE A 199 0.16 -9.81 6.40
C ILE A 199 0.14 -11.21 7.05
N HIS A 200 0.18 -11.31 8.37
CA HIS A 200 0.11 -12.60 9.04
C HIS A 200 -1.26 -13.24 8.86
N GLU A 201 -1.31 -14.47 8.35
CA GLU A 201 -2.55 -15.22 8.10
C GLU A 201 -3.48 -15.31 9.32
N ASN A 202 -2.90 -15.33 10.52
CA ASN A 202 -3.63 -15.45 11.78
C ASN A 202 -4.02 -14.09 12.39
N SER A 203 -3.71 -12.98 11.71
CA SER A 203 -4.12 -11.65 12.16
C SER A 203 -5.64 -11.51 12.11
N PRO A 204 -6.26 -10.78 13.04
CA PRO A 204 -7.69 -10.56 13.02
C PRO A 204 -8.10 -9.74 11.78
N ALA A 205 -9.30 -9.99 11.27
CA ALA A 205 -9.91 -9.11 10.29
C ALA A 205 -10.03 -7.69 10.85
N TRP A 206 -9.87 -6.68 9.99
CA TRP A 206 -9.84 -5.27 10.37
C TRP A 206 -10.70 -4.43 9.42
N SER A 207 -10.90 -3.16 9.76
CA SER A 207 -11.77 -2.29 8.98
C SER A 207 -11.24 -0.85 8.89
N LEU A 208 -11.60 -0.19 7.78
CA LEU A 208 -11.52 1.27 7.63
C LEU A 208 -12.94 1.82 7.49
N LYS A 209 -13.24 2.90 8.22
CA LYS A 209 -14.49 3.63 8.11
C LYS A 209 -14.18 5.10 7.77
N PHE A 210 -14.93 5.64 6.82
CA PHE A 210 -14.81 7.00 6.32
C PHE A 210 -16.13 7.74 6.57
N GLU A 211 -16.13 8.65 7.55
CA GLU A 211 -17.30 9.42 7.97
C GLU A 211 -17.25 10.85 7.43
N ILE A 212 -18.32 11.33 6.83
CA ILE A 212 -18.42 12.69 6.31
C ILE A 212 -18.52 13.69 7.48
N LEU A 213 -17.54 14.60 7.57
CA LEU A 213 -17.52 15.68 8.58
C LEU A 213 -17.91 17.04 8.02
N GLU A 214 -17.51 17.33 6.78
CA GLU A 214 -17.71 18.63 6.15
C GLU A 214 -17.80 18.46 4.62
N VAL A 215 -18.61 19.28 3.95
CA VAL A 215 -18.82 19.20 2.50
C VAL A 215 -18.58 20.51 1.78
N TYR A 216 -18.25 20.43 0.51
CA TYR A 216 -18.44 21.49 -0.48
C TYR A 216 -19.85 21.37 -1.04
N LYS A 217 -20.71 22.35 -0.76
CA LYS A 217 -22.13 22.27 -1.13
C LYS A 217 -22.36 22.22 -2.63
N GLY A 218 -23.27 21.38 -3.03
CA GLY A 218 -23.80 21.32 -4.39
C GLY A 218 -24.57 22.59 -4.76
N LYS A 219 -24.59 22.92 -6.05
CA LYS A 219 -25.38 24.06 -6.54
C LYS A 219 -26.88 23.77 -6.64
N LYS A 220 -27.26 22.49 -6.65
CA LYS A 220 -28.63 22.07 -6.92
C LYS A 220 -29.12 21.00 -5.95
N TYR A 221 -28.27 20.05 -5.59
CA TYR A 221 -28.57 18.95 -4.71
C TYR A 221 -27.66 19.01 -3.49
N ASP A 222 -28.20 18.67 -2.33
CA ASP A 222 -27.45 18.53 -1.07
C ASP A 222 -26.95 17.11 -0.83
N ASP A 223 -27.35 16.15 -1.70
CA ASP A 223 -26.81 14.78 -1.66
C ASP A 223 -25.28 14.79 -1.86
N THR A 224 -24.54 14.19 -0.92
CA THR A 224 -23.08 14.08 -0.99
C THR A 224 -22.66 12.80 -1.69
N VAL A 225 -21.72 12.95 -2.63
CA VAL A 225 -21.32 11.90 -3.56
C VAL A 225 -19.84 11.58 -3.41
N ILE A 226 -19.51 10.27 -3.43
CA ILE A 226 -18.15 9.73 -3.61
C ILE A 226 -18.17 8.78 -4.81
N SER A 227 -17.30 9.02 -5.80
CA SER A 227 -17.13 8.10 -6.94
C SER A 227 -16.36 6.86 -6.51
N GLU A 228 -15.16 7.04 -5.91
CA GLU A 228 -14.32 5.92 -5.52
C GLU A 228 -13.52 6.22 -4.25
N ILE A 229 -13.34 5.21 -3.42
CA ILE A 229 -12.26 5.11 -2.44
C ILE A 229 -11.57 3.77 -2.67
N TYR A 230 -10.33 3.82 -3.10
CA TYR A 230 -9.54 2.64 -3.34
C TYR A 230 -8.18 2.74 -2.65
N PHE A 231 -7.43 1.65 -2.68
CA PHE A 231 -6.28 1.49 -1.81
C PHE A 231 -5.07 1.10 -2.65
N ASP A 232 -3.92 1.52 -2.21
CA ASP A 232 -2.63 1.02 -2.64
C ASP A 232 -1.75 0.80 -1.41
N GLY A 233 -0.72 0.00 -1.56
CA GLY A 233 0.07 -0.34 -0.40
C GLY A 233 1.37 -1.03 -0.73
N ILE A 234 1.92 -1.66 0.30
CA ILE A 234 3.20 -2.30 0.22
C ILE A 234 2.98 -3.74 -0.19
N ASP A 235 3.56 -4.10 -1.33
CA ASP A 235 3.97 -5.46 -1.56
C ASP A 235 5.20 -5.76 -0.69
N VAL A 236 5.32 -6.99 -0.23
CA VAL A 236 6.52 -7.44 0.48
C VAL A 236 7.68 -7.55 -0.50
N HIS A 237 8.91 -7.21 -0.08
CA HIS A 237 10.07 -7.51 -0.89
C HIS A 237 10.38 -9.01 -0.84
N CYS A 238 10.50 -9.64 -1.99
CA CYS A 238 10.45 -11.08 -2.14
C CYS A 238 11.64 -11.65 -2.94
N LEU A 239 11.85 -12.94 -2.78
CA LEU A 239 12.84 -13.77 -3.47
C LEU A 239 12.14 -14.77 -4.39
N ALA A 240 12.70 -15.05 -5.55
CA ALA A 240 12.15 -16.02 -6.49
C ALA A 240 12.16 -17.44 -5.90
N LYS A 241 11.20 -18.25 -6.36
CA LYS A 241 11.12 -19.68 -6.07
C LYS A 241 12.46 -20.38 -6.33
N GLY A 242 12.84 -21.31 -5.46
CA GLY A 242 14.09 -22.05 -5.54
C GLY A 242 15.32 -21.33 -4.98
N THR A 243 15.17 -20.08 -4.50
CA THR A 243 16.25 -19.38 -3.79
C THR A 243 16.64 -20.15 -2.54
N LYS A 244 17.95 -20.44 -2.38
CA LYS A 244 18.49 -21.20 -1.27
C LYS A 244 18.68 -20.33 -0.03
N ILE A 245 18.05 -20.69 1.06
CA ILE A 245 18.21 -20.03 2.35
C ILE A 245 19.17 -20.81 3.22
N SER A 246 20.16 -20.13 3.77
CA SER A 246 21.18 -20.75 4.63
C SER A 246 20.62 -21.05 6.03
N MET A 247 20.51 -22.32 6.36
CA MET A 247 19.96 -22.79 7.64
C MET A 247 21.01 -22.80 8.75
N ALA A 248 20.56 -22.69 10.00
CA ALA A 248 21.44 -22.65 11.16
C ALA A 248 22.24 -23.96 11.41
N ASP A 249 21.76 -25.06 10.87
CA ASP A 249 22.45 -26.38 10.94
C ASP A 249 23.49 -26.59 9.84
N GLY A 250 23.70 -25.58 9.00
CA GLY A 250 24.65 -25.62 7.86
C GLY A 250 24.03 -26.19 6.56
N SER A 251 22.77 -26.60 6.56
CA SER A 251 22.05 -27.01 5.35
C SER A 251 21.52 -25.79 4.57
N GLU A 252 20.97 -26.04 3.40
CA GLU A 252 20.22 -25.06 2.61
C GLU A 252 18.79 -25.56 2.38
N LYS A 253 17.83 -24.66 2.39
CA LYS A 253 16.41 -24.91 2.14
C LYS A 253 15.90 -23.97 1.06
N ASN A 254 15.04 -24.43 0.16
CA ASN A 254 14.39 -23.52 -0.78
C ASN A 254 13.48 -22.56 -0.03
N ILE A 255 13.40 -21.30 -0.49
CA ILE A 255 12.58 -20.25 0.18
C ILE A 255 11.11 -20.67 0.32
N GLU A 256 10.54 -21.35 -0.68
CA GLU A 256 9.17 -21.86 -0.65
C GLU A 256 8.92 -22.99 0.35
N GLU A 257 9.96 -23.57 0.92
CA GLU A 257 9.92 -24.62 1.93
C GLU A 257 10.18 -24.09 3.35
N VAL A 258 10.64 -22.83 3.46
CA VAL A 258 10.87 -22.16 4.75
C VAL A 258 9.53 -21.85 5.41
N LYS A 259 9.46 -22.01 6.73
CA LYS A 259 8.26 -21.80 7.52
C LYS A 259 8.58 -21.20 8.90
N ALA A 260 7.56 -20.70 9.57
CA ALA A 260 7.67 -20.26 10.96
C ALA A 260 8.29 -21.36 11.86
N GLY A 261 9.20 -20.95 12.74
CA GLY A 261 9.98 -21.81 13.60
C GLY A 261 11.28 -22.36 12.98
N ASP A 262 11.51 -22.18 11.66
CA ASP A 262 12.80 -22.53 11.05
C ASP A 262 13.91 -21.59 11.57
N ARG A 263 15.09 -22.16 11.82
CA ARG A 263 16.25 -21.40 12.28
C ARG A 263 17.23 -21.21 11.11
N ILE A 264 17.50 -19.95 10.78
CA ILE A 264 18.33 -19.58 9.64
C ILE A 264 19.54 -18.76 10.06
N VAL A 265 20.58 -18.70 9.21
CA VAL A 265 21.72 -17.82 9.40
C VAL A 265 21.26 -16.39 9.14
N SER A 266 21.39 -15.53 10.15
CA SER A 266 21.02 -14.12 10.10
C SER A 266 22.25 -13.20 10.13
N TYR A 267 21.99 -11.91 9.87
CA TYR A 267 23.03 -10.88 9.89
C TYR A 267 22.50 -9.57 10.48
N SER A 268 23.35 -8.88 11.23
CA SER A 268 23.10 -7.53 11.74
C SER A 268 24.40 -6.73 11.82
N SER A 269 24.34 -5.51 12.32
CA SER A 269 25.52 -4.69 12.62
C SER A 269 26.51 -5.36 13.61
N ARG A 270 26.09 -6.40 14.31
CA ARG A 270 26.93 -7.21 15.21
C ARG A 270 27.60 -8.40 14.50
N GLY A 271 27.32 -8.60 13.20
CA GLY A 271 27.81 -9.72 12.40
C GLY A 271 26.80 -10.86 12.25
N PHE A 272 27.33 -12.07 12.01
CA PHE A 272 26.52 -13.28 11.82
C PHE A 272 25.83 -13.70 13.11
N GLY A 273 24.60 -14.18 12.95
CA GLY A 273 23.75 -14.71 14.01
C GLY A 273 22.91 -15.87 13.52
N VAL A 274 22.01 -16.32 14.38
CA VAL A 274 20.96 -17.30 14.07
C VAL A 274 19.65 -16.73 14.54
N SER A 275 18.67 -16.66 13.64
CA SER A 275 17.33 -16.16 13.93
C SER A 275 16.28 -17.22 13.64
N GLU A 276 15.21 -17.19 14.38
CA GLU A 276 14.02 -18.00 14.13
C GLU A 276 13.04 -17.20 13.27
N VAL A 277 12.56 -17.82 12.20
CA VAL A 277 11.58 -17.23 11.27
C VAL A 277 10.24 -17.11 12.01
N GLU A 278 9.69 -15.90 12.06
CA GLU A 278 8.39 -15.66 12.68
C GLU A 278 7.25 -15.97 11.70
N SER A 279 7.36 -15.54 10.45
CA SER A 279 6.41 -15.85 9.38
C SER A 279 7.02 -15.74 7.99
N THR A 280 6.34 -16.33 7.02
CA THR A 280 6.66 -16.27 5.59
C THR A 280 5.41 -15.91 4.80
N ASP A 281 5.59 -15.35 3.60
CA ASP A 281 4.49 -15.06 2.69
C ASP A 281 4.87 -15.38 1.24
N VAL A 282 3.85 -15.44 0.36
CA VAL A 282 3.99 -15.64 -1.07
C VAL A 282 3.18 -14.60 -1.82
N VAL A 283 3.80 -13.92 -2.78
CA VAL A 283 3.16 -12.86 -3.57
C VAL A 283 3.55 -13.02 -5.03
N THR A 284 2.60 -12.80 -5.94
CA THR A 284 2.86 -12.79 -7.38
C THR A 284 3.30 -11.39 -7.81
N HIS A 285 4.49 -11.29 -8.43
CA HIS A 285 5.02 -10.04 -9.01
C HIS A 285 5.20 -10.18 -10.52
N GLU A 286 5.13 -9.06 -11.22
CA GLU A 286 5.35 -9.00 -12.68
C GLU A 286 6.71 -8.42 -13.02
N ASP A 287 7.20 -7.41 -12.27
CA ASP A 287 8.51 -6.80 -12.44
C ASP A 287 9.47 -7.25 -11.34
N PHE A 288 10.64 -7.69 -11.73
CA PHE A 288 11.68 -8.15 -10.81
C PHE A 288 13.08 -7.92 -11.39
N VAL A 289 14.10 -8.10 -10.56
CA VAL A 289 15.50 -7.97 -10.95
C VAL A 289 16.23 -9.30 -10.84
N ARG A 290 17.09 -9.56 -11.83
CA ARG A 290 18.08 -10.62 -11.82
C ARG A 290 19.46 -10.01 -11.64
N TYR A 291 20.12 -10.33 -10.55
CA TYR A 291 21.52 -10.05 -10.30
C TYR A 291 22.36 -11.26 -10.69
N LYS A 292 23.47 -11.04 -11.45
CA LYS A 292 24.52 -12.04 -11.68
C LYS A 292 25.80 -11.59 -11.00
N PHE A 293 26.53 -12.54 -10.45
CA PHE A 293 27.75 -12.32 -9.70
C PHE A 293 28.96 -12.96 -10.40
N GLU A 294 30.17 -12.46 -10.09
CA GLU A 294 31.41 -12.92 -10.71
C GLU A 294 31.64 -14.41 -10.47
N SER A 295 31.22 -14.96 -9.35
CA SER A 295 31.28 -16.38 -9.04
C SER A 295 30.38 -17.29 -9.88
N GLY A 296 29.48 -16.69 -10.70
CA GLY A 296 28.41 -17.37 -11.43
C GLY A 296 27.14 -17.56 -10.66
N LYS A 297 27.05 -17.09 -9.42
CA LYS A 297 25.78 -17.06 -8.65
C LYS A 297 24.78 -16.11 -9.30
N GLU A 298 23.50 -16.40 -9.10
CA GLU A 298 22.39 -15.51 -9.46
C GLU A 298 21.48 -15.30 -8.25
N LEU A 299 20.87 -14.12 -8.17
CA LEU A 299 19.79 -13.82 -7.27
C LEU A 299 18.67 -13.14 -8.05
N VAL A 300 17.46 -13.66 -7.94
CA VAL A 300 16.23 -13.08 -8.52
C VAL A 300 15.34 -12.66 -7.39
N CYS A 301 14.98 -11.37 -7.37
CA CYS A 301 14.17 -10.79 -6.30
C CYS A 301 13.36 -9.61 -6.82
N THR A 302 12.42 -9.08 -6.02
CA THR A 302 11.72 -7.84 -6.33
C THR A 302 12.68 -6.66 -6.46
N LEU A 303 12.29 -5.61 -7.21
CA LEU A 303 13.15 -4.45 -7.51
C LEU A 303 13.64 -3.72 -6.25
N ASP A 304 12.87 -3.75 -5.20
CA ASP A 304 13.07 -3.06 -3.92
C ASP A 304 13.73 -3.93 -2.85
N HIS A 305 13.99 -5.23 -3.14
CA HIS A 305 14.64 -6.13 -2.19
C HIS A 305 16.06 -5.66 -1.88
N PRO A 306 16.38 -5.30 -0.61
CA PRO A 306 17.69 -4.77 -0.27
C PRO A 306 18.75 -5.88 -0.14
N LEU A 307 19.94 -5.64 -0.73
CA LEU A 307 21.15 -6.44 -0.57
C LEU A 307 22.16 -5.62 0.24
N LEU A 308 22.93 -6.29 1.11
CA LEU A 308 23.94 -5.60 1.92
C LEU A 308 25.29 -5.57 1.21
N SER A 309 25.81 -4.37 0.93
CA SER A 309 27.16 -4.17 0.39
C SER A 309 28.23 -4.24 1.49
N ILE A 310 29.49 -4.53 1.11
CA ILE A 310 30.62 -4.61 2.05
C ILE A 310 30.89 -3.30 2.81
N GLY A 311 30.41 -2.16 2.33
CA GLY A 311 30.44 -0.87 3.01
C GLY A 311 29.39 -0.71 4.11
N ASN A 312 28.66 -1.78 4.46
CA ASN A 312 27.53 -1.77 5.37
C ASN A 312 26.41 -0.82 4.92
N VAL A 313 26.21 -0.70 3.60
CA VAL A 313 25.17 0.09 2.96
C VAL A 313 24.24 -0.86 2.23
N TRP A 314 22.96 -0.72 2.47
CA TRP A 314 21.95 -1.44 1.72
C TRP A 314 21.85 -0.91 0.28
N VAL A 315 21.66 -1.81 -0.68
CA VAL A 315 21.48 -1.47 -2.10
C VAL A 315 20.32 -2.25 -2.69
N SER A 316 19.57 -1.64 -3.61
CA SER A 316 18.48 -2.31 -4.33
C SER A 316 18.38 -1.82 -5.77
N ALA A 317 17.62 -2.50 -6.62
CA ALA A 317 17.39 -2.05 -7.99
C ALA A 317 16.49 -0.80 -8.03
N SER A 318 15.60 -0.63 -7.04
CA SER A 318 14.72 0.53 -6.89
C SER A 318 14.81 1.12 -5.46
N PRO A 319 15.88 1.88 -5.15
CA PRO A 319 16.09 2.41 -3.81
C PRO A 319 15.01 3.42 -3.36
N GLU A 320 14.34 4.07 -4.29
CA GLU A 320 13.19 4.94 -4.01
C GLU A 320 12.02 4.15 -3.45
N ARG A 321 11.69 2.96 -4.01
CA ARG A 321 10.67 2.05 -3.46
C ARG A 321 11.11 1.52 -2.11
N THR A 322 12.36 1.06 -1.97
CA THR A 322 12.89 0.53 -0.70
C THR A 322 12.78 1.57 0.41
N ARG A 323 13.22 2.82 0.18
CA ARG A 323 13.10 3.91 1.17
C ARG A 323 11.66 4.27 1.51
N LYS A 324 10.79 4.27 0.49
CA LYS A 324 9.40 4.66 0.66
C LYS A 324 8.64 3.66 1.54
N PHE A 325 8.91 2.36 1.37
CA PHE A 325 8.05 1.31 1.89
C PHE A 325 8.60 0.59 3.13
N TYR A 326 9.92 0.63 3.37
CA TYR A 326 10.53 -0.17 4.45
C TYR A 326 11.30 0.67 5.44
N GLU A 327 11.06 0.42 6.73
CA GLU A 327 11.79 1.05 7.82
C GLU A 327 13.23 0.54 7.90
N GLY A 328 14.17 1.42 8.24
CA GLY A 328 15.58 1.05 8.43
C GLY A 328 16.43 1.09 7.16
N TYR A 329 15.86 1.45 6.01
CA TYR A 329 16.55 1.53 4.72
C TYR A 329 16.68 2.96 4.17
N ASP A 330 16.65 4.00 5.02
CA ASP A 330 16.69 5.42 4.61
C ASP A 330 17.88 5.77 3.71
N ASN A 331 19.03 5.10 3.90
CA ASN A 331 20.27 5.32 3.16
C ASN A 331 20.53 4.30 2.05
N VAL A 332 19.52 3.53 1.64
CA VAL A 332 19.66 2.56 0.55
C VAL A 332 20.09 3.23 -0.75
N GLN A 333 21.02 2.63 -1.47
CA GLN A 333 21.57 3.13 -2.73
C GLN A 333 21.15 2.25 -3.91
N LYS A 334 21.33 2.78 -5.13
CA LYS A 334 21.11 2.02 -6.36
C LYS A 334 22.14 0.91 -6.50
N ALA A 335 21.68 -0.33 -6.63
CA ALA A 335 22.56 -1.46 -6.96
C ALA A 335 23.11 -1.31 -8.39
N THR A 336 24.43 -1.38 -8.55
CA THR A 336 25.11 -1.25 -9.84
C THR A 336 26.19 -2.31 -10.01
N VAL A 337 26.54 -2.57 -11.27
CA VAL A 337 27.67 -3.43 -11.62
C VAL A 337 28.97 -2.92 -10.96
N GLY A 338 29.78 -3.85 -10.43
CA GLY A 338 30.99 -3.57 -9.69
C GLY A 338 30.80 -3.46 -8.17
N MET A 339 29.59 -3.34 -7.68
CA MET A 339 29.34 -3.37 -6.24
C MET A 339 29.57 -4.77 -5.66
N GLN A 340 30.11 -4.79 -4.45
CA GLN A 340 30.43 -6.02 -3.71
C GLN A 340 29.41 -6.23 -2.59
N ILE A 341 28.76 -7.39 -2.62
CA ILE A 341 27.70 -7.79 -1.67
C ILE A 341 28.28 -8.73 -0.62
N VAL A 342 27.85 -8.54 0.63
CA VAL A 342 28.24 -9.43 1.74
C VAL A 342 27.74 -10.84 1.48
N SER A 343 28.63 -11.83 1.70
CA SER A 343 28.30 -13.23 1.51
C SER A 343 28.74 -14.06 2.73
N ASN A 344 28.13 -15.22 2.93
CA ASN A 344 28.51 -16.16 3.98
C ASN A 344 29.53 -17.19 3.52
N ASN A 345 30.04 -17.11 2.28
CA ASN A 345 30.90 -18.14 1.64
C ASN A 345 32.38 -17.70 1.48
N GLY A 346 32.92 -16.92 2.43
CA GLY A 346 34.37 -16.66 2.49
C GLY A 346 34.86 -15.41 1.78
N GLY A 347 34.02 -14.60 1.20
CA GLY A 347 34.38 -13.30 0.60
C GLY A 347 33.21 -12.60 -0.03
N PRO A 348 33.35 -11.30 -0.38
CA PRO A 348 32.26 -10.56 -1.03
C PRO A 348 32.06 -11.07 -2.47
N GLU A 349 30.82 -10.93 -2.94
CA GLU A 349 30.42 -11.27 -4.30
C GLU A 349 30.22 -9.99 -5.13
N THR A 350 30.93 -9.90 -6.27
CA THR A 350 30.85 -8.71 -7.14
C THR A 350 29.68 -8.85 -8.13
N ILE A 351 28.81 -7.85 -8.19
CA ILE A 351 27.72 -7.76 -9.19
C ILE A 351 28.33 -7.54 -10.58
N VAL A 352 28.07 -8.43 -11.53
CA VAL A 352 28.49 -8.30 -12.93
C VAL A 352 27.35 -7.97 -13.88
N SER A 353 26.09 -8.20 -13.46
CA SER A 353 24.90 -7.82 -14.25
C SER A 353 23.73 -7.48 -13.32
N VAL A 354 22.94 -6.48 -13.74
CA VAL A 354 21.65 -6.11 -13.14
C VAL A 354 20.65 -6.02 -14.29
N THR A 355 19.70 -6.95 -14.35
CA THR A 355 18.70 -7.02 -15.43
C THR A 355 17.31 -6.97 -14.84
N ILE A 356 16.50 -6.01 -15.28
CA ILE A 356 15.07 -5.94 -14.93
C ILE A 356 14.34 -6.82 -15.93
N GLU A 357 13.50 -7.71 -15.41
CA GLU A 357 12.67 -8.64 -16.18
C GLU A 357 11.20 -8.37 -15.85
N ASN A 358 10.34 -8.55 -16.86
CA ASN A 358 8.89 -8.41 -16.72
C ASN A 358 8.24 -9.74 -17.10
N GLN A 359 7.84 -10.51 -16.09
CA GLN A 359 7.16 -11.79 -16.24
C GLN A 359 6.44 -12.14 -14.95
N LYS A 360 5.17 -12.45 -15.04
CA LYS A 360 4.34 -12.83 -13.88
C LYS A 360 4.82 -14.16 -13.28
N GLN A 361 5.22 -14.16 -12.00
CA GLN A 361 5.60 -15.35 -11.24
C GLN A 361 5.47 -15.14 -9.73
N ASP A 362 5.43 -16.26 -8.99
CA ASP A 362 5.37 -16.24 -7.53
C ASP A 362 6.74 -16.01 -6.92
N PHE A 363 6.76 -15.11 -5.95
CA PHE A 363 7.89 -14.79 -5.10
C PHE A 363 7.56 -15.09 -3.64
N TYR A 364 8.58 -15.30 -2.83
CA TYR A 364 8.47 -15.70 -1.43
C TYR A 364 9.28 -14.77 -0.55
N THR A 365 8.80 -14.51 0.66
CA THR A 365 9.52 -13.68 1.61
C THR A 365 9.54 -14.28 3.01
N ILE A 366 10.58 -13.91 3.76
CA ILE A 366 10.64 -14.05 5.22
C ILE A 366 10.23 -12.70 5.79
N VAL A 367 9.07 -12.66 6.45
CA VAL A 367 8.45 -11.42 6.89
C VAL A 367 9.13 -10.87 8.13
N ASN A 368 9.49 -11.69 9.08
CA ASN A 368 10.15 -11.25 10.31
C ASN A 368 10.93 -12.36 10.99
N PHE A 369 11.74 -11.92 11.94
CA PHE A 369 12.42 -12.79 12.90
C PHE A 369 11.91 -12.52 14.31
N THR A 370 11.99 -13.55 15.17
CA THR A 370 11.67 -13.41 16.60
C THR A 370 12.65 -12.50 17.36
N ASP A 371 13.74 -12.10 16.69
CA ASP A 371 14.75 -11.17 17.19
C ASP A 371 14.89 -9.94 16.28
N ASN A 372 15.76 -9.00 16.63
CA ASN A 372 15.95 -7.74 15.90
C ASN A 372 17.08 -7.85 14.84
N GLN A 373 17.28 -8.98 14.19
CA GLN A 373 18.20 -9.09 13.07
C GLN A 373 17.62 -8.44 11.82
N THR A 374 18.50 -7.89 10.96
CA THR A 374 18.09 -7.07 9.81
C THR A 374 18.33 -7.73 8.46
N GLY A 375 18.96 -8.90 8.44
CA GLY A 375 19.25 -9.61 7.21
C GLY A 375 19.44 -11.11 7.40
N PHE A 376 19.43 -11.83 6.29
CA PHE A 376 19.67 -13.27 6.20
C PHE A 376 20.41 -13.61 4.89
N PHE A 377 20.70 -14.90 4.65
CA PHE A 377 21.46 -15.30 3.48
C PHE A 377 20.62 -16.09 2.49
N ALA A 378 20.47 -15.50 1.29
CA ALA A 378 19.78 -16.05 0.13
C ALA A 378 20.79 -16.31 -1.00
N ASN A 379 20.91 -17.55 -1.50
CA ASN A 379 21.96 -18.00 -2.40
C ASN A 379 23.37 -17.64 -1.89
N GLY A 380 23.53 -17.60 -0.57
CA GLY A 380 24.77 -17.22 0.11
C GLY A 380 25.04 -15.70 0.16
N LEU A 381 24.12 -14.85 -0.28
CA LEU A 381 24.21 -13.38 -0.31
C LEU A 381 23.39 -12.79 0.82
N CYS A 382 23.90 -11.74 1.47
CA CYS A 382 23.16 -11.05 2.53
C CYS A 382 22.07 -10.16 1.94
N VAL A 383 20.83 -10.49 2.27
CA VAL A 383 19.61 -9.76 1.88
C VAL A 383 18.88 -9.27 3.12
N GLY A 384 18.06 -8.23 2.96
CA GLY A 384 17.27 -7.68 4.04
C GLY A 384 16.07 -8.56 4.40
N VAL A 385 15.68 -8.52 5.67
CA VAL A 385 14.40 -9.06 6.12
C VAL A 385 13.33 -7.97 6.09
N GLU A 386 12.10 -8.34 5.88
CA GLU A 386 10.96 -7.43 5.96
C GLU A 386 10.76 -6.94 7.41
N PRO A 387 10.95 -5.65 7.74
CA PRO A 387 10.76 -5.18 9.09
C PRO A 387 9.26 -5.00 9.39
N LEU A 388 8.73 -5.72 10.37
CA LEU A 388 7.33 -5.64 10.81
C LEU A 388 6.99 -4.42 11.69
N LYS A 389 7.89 -3.48 11.87
CA LYS A 389 7.66 -2.37 12.81
C LYS A 389 7.12 -1.15 12.11
N VAL A 390 5.79 -1.07 12.02
CA VAL A 390 5.12 0.21 11.91
C VAL A 390 4.77 0.68 13.31
N LYS A 391 5.59 1.54 13.87
CA LYS A 391 5.19 2.34 15.03
C LYS A 391 4.43 3.55 14.53
N PHE A 392 3.10 3.49 14.60
CA PHE A 392 2.34 4.71 14.67
C PHE A 392 2.62 5.34 16.05
N ASN A 393 3.44 6.37 16.09
CA ASN A 393 3.43 7.32 17.20
C ASN A 393 2.28 8.29 16.92
N PHE A 394 1.06 7.91 17.33
CA PHE A 394 -0.07 8.82 17.42
C PHE A 394 -0.01 9.59 18.74
#